data_7316edd7b31d9abde29d2ba68043e092
#
_entry.id   7316edd7b31d9abde29d2ba68043e092
#
_cell.length_a   1.000
_cell.length_b   1.000
_cell.length_c   1.000
_cell.angle_alpha   90.00
_cell.angle_beta   90.00
_cell.angle_gamma   90.00
#
_symmetry.space_group_name_H-M   'P 1'
#
loop_
_entity.id
_entity.type
_entity.pdbx_description
1 polymer ?
#
loop_
_entity_poly.entity_id
_entity_poly.type
_entity_poly.pdbx_seq_one_letter_code
_entity_poly.pdbx_strand_id
1 'polypeptide(L)'
;WLTYHLAHPGPGKASPGDPNPAFFWKGRYHLHYIYRNRTGFVFAHVSSDDMVHWKWHPTVLGPTTMGHGMFSGTGFITKDGRPAMVYHGQRSNRNWISYALDDNLDQWTKPHEMTPRDKDGKLMTDMPYFDPDIWINDGIYYGVNGRSNKEPAVIMKSENLKDWDYIGELLHPDFDEEKLGVGRDEDISCANMFRLGEMWGLLCI
;
A
#
# COMPACT_ATOMS: atom_id res chain seq x y z
N TRP A 1 -2.04 11.67 29.59
CA TRP A 1 -1.98 10.80 28.42
C TRP A 1 -3.04 11.25 27.43
N LEU A 2 -2.65 11.35 26.17
CA LEU A 2 -3.60 11.62 25.09
C LEU A 2 -4.40 10.34 24.82
N THR A 3 -5.69 10.37 25.09
CA THR A 3 -6.55 9.17 25.00
C THR A 3 -7.05 8.85 23.60
N TYR A 4 -6.83 9.76 22.65
CA TYR A 4 -7.24 9.62 21.25
C TYR A 4 -6.14 9.07 20.32
N HIS A 5 -4.96 8.80 20.85
CA HIS A 5 -3.90 8.17 20.07
C HIS A 5 -4.00 6.64 20.14
N LEU A 6 -3.94 6.01 18.98
CA LEU A 6 -3.76 4.58 18.91
C LEU A 6 -2.41 4.22 19.54
N ALA A 7 -2.42 3.38 20.56
CA ALA A 7 -1.21 2.84 21.19
C ALA A 7 -1.15 1.33 20.97
N HIS A 8 0.00 0.82 20.56
CA HIS A 8 0.19 -0.62 20.44
C HIS A 8 0.06 -1.29 21.82
N PRO A 9 -0.72 -2.39 21.97
CA PRO A 9 -0.89 -3.05 23.25
C PRO A 9 0.40 -3.71 23.71
N GLY A 10 0.81 -3.36 24.91
CA GLY A 10 1.96 -3.91 25.59
C GLY A 10 3.19 -2.99 25.58
N PRO A 11 3.59 -2.48 26.74
CA PRO A 11 4.73 -1.56 26.85
C PRO A 11 6.04 -2.24 26.45
N GLY A 12 6.82 -1.57 25.61
CA GLY A 12 8.19 -1.93 25.26
C GLY A 12 8.36 -3.22 24.44
N LYS A 13 7.28 -3.80 23.90
CA LYS A 13 7.36 -5.05 23.15
C LYS A 13 7.34 -4.89 21.64
N ALA A 14 6.97 -3.74 21.12
CA ALA A 14 6.95 -3.45 19.70
C ALA A 14 7.19 -1.96 19.43
N SER A 15 7.78 -1.66 18.28
CA SER A 15 7.86 -0.31 17.74
C SER A 15 6.86 -0.24 16.60
N PRO A 16 5.74 0.51 16.72
CA PRO A 16 4.84 0.73 15.61
C PRO A 16 5.54 1.56 14.54
N GLY A 17 5.33 1.19 13.29
CA GLY A 17 5.75 1.92 12.11
C GLY A 17 4.54 2.52 11.39
N ASP A 18 4.57 2.54 10.08
CA ASP A 18 3.60 3.19 9.24
C ASP A 18 2.17 2.70 9.47
N PRO A 19 1.19 3.62 9.60
CA PRO A 19 -0.22 3.31 9.82
C PRO A 19 -0.94 3.02 8.50
N ASN A 20 -0.55 1.96 7.83
CA ASN A 20 -1.11 1.51 6.55
C ASN A 20 -0.98 -0.02 6.39
N PRO A 21 -1.83 -0.67 5.55
CA PRO A 21 -2.97 -0.12 4.80
C PRO A 21 -4.20 0.17 5.66
N ALA A 22 -5.05 1.10 5.19
CA ALA A 22 -6.29 1.49 5.84
C ALA A 22 -7.51 1.28 4.94
N PHE A 23 -8.69 1.07 5.56
CA PHE A 23 -9.95 0.86 4.87
C PHE A 23 -11.09 1.54 5.62
N PHE A 24 -12.10 2.02 4.87
CA PHE A 24 -13.44 2.19 5.40
C PHE A 24 -14.32 1.10 4.80
N TRP A 25 -14.75 0.15 5.65
CA TRP A 25 -15.48 -1.03 5.20
C TRP A 25 -16.65 -1.34 6.12
N LYS A 26 -17.84 -1.50 5.53
CA LYS A 26 -19.08 -1.80 6.27
C LYS A 26 -19.34 -0.90 7.48
N GLY A 27 -19.09 0.41 7.30
CA GLY A 27 -19.31 1.41 8.33
C GLY A 27 -18.25 1.52 9.42
N ARG A 28 -17.11 0.82 9.26
CA ARG A 28 -16.00 0.88 10.21
C ARG A 28 -14.71 1.30 9.53
N TYR A 29 -13.87 1.99 10.27
CA TYR A 29 -12.48 2.24 9.91
C TYR A 29 -11.65 1.03 10.34
N HIS A 30 -10.90 0.47 9.41
CA HIS A 30 -9.94 -0.60 9.66
C HIS A 30 -8.56 -0.06 9.35
N LEU A 31 -7.64 -0.24 10.27
CA LEU A 31 -6.26 0.16 10.13
C LEU A 31 -5.35 -1.03 10.38
N HIS A 32 -4.57 -1.37 9.39
CA HIS A 32 -3.40 -2.19 9.58
C HIS A 32 -2.22 -1.26 9.84
N TYR A 33 -1.23 -1.69 10.59
CA TYR A 33 -0.01 -0.91 10.81
C TYR A 33 1.18 -1.83 11.02
N ILE A 34 2.32 -1.34 10.61
CA ILE A 34 3.58 -2.06 10.72
C ILE A 34 4.02 -2.08 12.18
N TYR A 35 4.47 -3.22 12.64
CA TYR A 35 5.29 -3.32 13.84
C TYR A 35 6.28 -4.46 13.72
N ARG A 36 7.31 -4.46 14.55
CA ARG A 36 8.31 -5.51 14.58
C ARG A 36 8.08 -6.44 15.76
N ASN A 37 7.94 -7.72 15.48
CA ASN A 37 7.90 -8.77 16.47
C ASN A 37 9.09 -9.74 16.31
N ARG A 38 9.07 -10.89 16.96
CA ARG A 38 10.16 -11.89 16.89
C ARG A 38 10.31 -12.52 15.50
N THR A 39 9.28 -12.53 14.67
CA THR A 39 9.29 -13.11 13.33
C THR A 39 9.72 -12.12 12.25
N GLY A 40 9.74 -10.83 12.55
CA GLY A 40 10.08 -9.75 11.63
C GLY A 40 9.07 -8.62 11.64
N PHE A 41 8.98 -7.89 10.54
CA PHE A 41 7.96 -6.87 10.34
C PHE A 41 6.63 -7.51 9.95
N VAL A 42 5.56 -7.10 10.61
CA VAL A 42 4.22 -7.64 10.47
C VAL A 42 3.19 -6.51 10.47
N PHE A 43 1.99 -6.78 9.94
CA PHE A 43 0.83 -5.92 10.17
C PHE A 43 0.03 -6.40 11.37
N ALA A 44 -0.23 -5.51 12.31
CA ALA A 44 -1.33 -5.64 13.27
C ALA A 44 -2.61 -5.06 12.65
N HIS A 45 -3.76 -5.39 13.23
CA HIS A 45 -5.06 -4.92 12.77
C HIS A 45 -5.88 -4.35 13.92
N VAL A 46 -6.43 -3.16 13.71
CA VAL A 46 -7.39 -2.51 14.62
C VAL A 46 -8.56 -1.96 13.82
N SER A 47 -9.73 -1.83 14.44
CA SER A 47 -10.88 -1.17 13.84
C SER A 47 -11.57 -0.21 14.78
N SER A 48 -12.28 0.79 14.24
CA SER A 48 -12.97 1.83 14.99
C SER A 48 -14.22 2.31 14.25
N ASP A 49 -15.21 2.75 14.99
CA ASP A 49 -16.40 3.43 14.44
C ASP A 49 -16.20 4.95 14.34
N ASP A 50 -15.25 5.51 15.10
CA ASP A 50 -15.08 6.95 15.29
C ASP A 50 -13.62 7.44 15.15
N MET A 51 -12.66 6.55 14.82
CA MET A 51 -11.22 6.79 14.78
C MET A 51 -10.58 7.23 16.12
N VAL A 52 -11.32 7.12 17.21
CA VAL A 52 -10.86 7.46 18.56
C VAL A 52 -10.81 6.21 19.45
N HIS A 53 -11.87 5.40 19.42
CA HIS A 53 -11.96 4.17 20.20
C HIS A 53 -11.64 2.96 19.30
N TRP A 54 -10.49 2.34 19.55
CA TRP A 54 -9.97 1.26 18.72
C TRP A 54 -10.18 -0.11 19.34
N LYS A 55 -10.70 -1.03 18.54
CA LYS A 55 -10.79 -2.46 18.87
C LYS A 55 -9.63 -3.18 18.20
N TRP A 56 -8.91 -3.97 18.98
CA TRP A 56 -7.84 -4.84 18.51
C TRP A 56 -8.39 -6.13 17.92
N HIS A 57 -7.80 -6.56 16.81
CA HIS A 57 -8.09 -7.83 16.16
C HIS A 57 -6.95 -8.82 16.39
N PRO A 58 -7.23 -10.14 16.35
CA PRO A 58 -6.18 -11.15 16.53
C PRO A 58 -5.27 -11.29 15.31
N THR A 59 -5.58 -10.60 14.22
CA THR A 59 -4.87 -10.68 12.94
C THR A 59 -3.44 -10.20 13.08
N VAL A 60 -2.50 -11.06 12.66
CA VAL A 60 -1.08 -10.72 12.48
C VAL A 60 -0.65 -11.26 11.13
N LEU A 61 -0.43 -10.36 10.17
CA LEU A 61 0.06 -10.69 8.83
C LEU A 61 1.57 -10.51 8.78
N GLY A 62 2.29 -11.50 8.33
CA GLY A 62 3.74 -11.44 8.30
C GLY A 62 4.39 -12.73 7.78
N PRO A 63 5.66 -13.00 8.09
CA PRO A 63 6.41 -14.10 7.49
C PRO A 63 5.73 -15.48 7.57
N THR A 64 5.01 -15.75 8.65
CA THR A 64 4.34 -17.04 8.86
C THR A 64 3.06 -17.20 8.04
N THR A 65 2.38 -16.10 7.73
CA THR A 65 1.09 -16.11 7.02
C THR A 65 1.24 -15.71 5.56
N MET A 66 2.10 -14.74 5.26
CA MET A 66 2.27 -14.15 3.94
C MET A 66 3.54 -14.63 3.21
N GLY A 67 4.48 -15.26 3.92
CA GLY A 67 5.74 -15.76 3.36
C GLY A 67 6.89 -14.77 3.39
N HIS A 68 6.63 -13.51 3.75
CA HIS A 68 7.60 -12.42 3.88
C HIS A 68 7.14 -11.40 4.91
N GLY A 69 8.04 -10.51 5.33
CA GLY A 69 7.69 -9.40 6.22
C GLY A 69 6.89 -8.33 5.47
N MET A 70 6.18 -7.49 6.24
CA MET A 70 5.25 -6.50 5.74
C MET A 70 5.86 -5.11 5.82
N PHE A 71 5.90 -4.40 4.69
CA PHE A 71 6.22 -2.99 4.61
C PHE A 71 5.05 -2.21 4.00
N SER A 72 5.19 -0.91 3.90
CA SER A 72 4.13 0.02 3.54
C SER A 72 3.41 -0.30 2.24
N GLY A 73 2.20 0.16 2.17
CA GLY A 73 1.29 0.00 1.05
C GLY A 73 -0.08 0.54 1.35
N THR A 74 -1.06 0.25 0.52
CA THR A 74 -2.40 0.83 0.63
C THR A 74 -3.50 -0.22 0.59
N GLY A 75 -4.67 0.18 1.12
CA GLY A 75 -5.90 -0.59 1.02
C GLY A 75 -6.81 -0.01 -0.05
N PHE A 76 -7.47 -0.87 -0.82
CA PHE A 76 -8.41 -0.47 -1.85
C PHE A 76 -9.59 -1.45 -1.95
N ILE A 77 -10.66 -1.01 -2.61
CA ILE A 77 -11.80 -1.88 -2.93
C ILE A 77 -11.74 -2.25 -4.41
N THR A 78 -11.77 -3.53 -4.69
CA THR A 78 -11.73 -4.06 -6.07
C THR A 78 -13.03 -3.74 -6.84
N LYS A 79 -13.01 -3.88 -8.17
CA LYS A 79 -14.19 -3.64 -9.02
C LYS A 79 -15.40 -4.51 -8.67
N ASP A 80 -15.18 -5.68 -8.11
CA ASP A 80 -16.22 -6.59 -7.62
C ASP A 80 -16.59 -6.33 -6.14
N GLY A 81 -16.12 -5.23 -5.57
CA GLY A 81 -16.50 -4.78 -4.23
C GLY A 81 -15.79 -5.48 -3.08
N ARG A 82 -14.65 -6.11 -3.32
CA ARG A 82 -13.88 -6.84 -2.31
C ARG A 82 -12.73 -6.00 -1.78
N PRO A 83 -12.52 -5.90 -0.47
CA PRO A 83 -11.31 -5.28 0.07
C PRO A 83 -10.04 -6.03 -0.33
N ALA A 84 -9.04 -5.28 -0.76
CA ALA A 84 -7.72 -5.78 -1.11
C ALA A 84 -6.64 -4.83 -0.58
N MET A 85 -5.47 -5.36 -0.32
CA MET A 85 -4.29 -4.56 0.01
C MET A 85 -3.18 -4.80 -1.00
N VAL A 86 -2.45 -3.77 -1.32
CA VAL A 86 -1.15 -3.83 -1.98
C VAL A 86 -0.08 -3.35 -1.00
N TYR A 87 1.07 -3.99 -0.96
CA TYR A 87 2.13 -3.67 0.00
C TYR A 87 3.50 -4.14 -0.49
N HIS A 88 4.57 -3.54 0.04
CA HIS A 88 5.92 -3.99 -0.21
C HIS A 88 6.27 -5.18 0.69
N GLY A 89 6.72 -6.27 0.10
CA GLY A 89 7.18 -7.45 0.84
C GLY A 89 8.64 -7.31 1.27
N GLN A 90 8.89 -7.24 2.57
CA GLN A 90 10.25 -7.12 3.10
C GLN A 90 11.16 -8.25 2.60
N ARG A 91 12.33 -7.89 2.06
CA ARG A 91 13.35 -8.80 1.50
C ARG A 91 12.90 -9.57 0.25
N SER A 92 11.71 -9.32 -0.26
CA SER A 92 11.24 -9.94 -1.51
C SER A 92 11.67 -9.15 -2.75
N ASN A 93 11.97 -7.86 -2.57
CA ASN A 93 12.13 -6.89 -3.66
C ASN A 93 10.93 -6.94 -4.62
N ARG A 94 9.71 -7.02 -4.07
CA ARG A 94 8.45 -7.10 -4.81
C ARG A 94 7.33 -6.41 -4.07
N ASN A 95 6.35 -5.94 -4.82
CA ASN A 95 5.06 -5.54 -4.31
C ASN A 95 4.05 -6.70 -4.48
N TRP A 96 3.16 -6.82 -3.52
CA TRP A 96 2.25 -7.96 -3.38
C TRP A 96 0.83 -7.50 -3.18
N ILE A 97 -0.12 -8.26 -3.73
CA ILE A 97 -1.55 -8.03 -3.56
C ILE A 97 -2.17 -9.21 -2.81
N SER A 98 -3.02 -8.89 -1.84
CA SER A 98 -3.81 -9.88 -1.10
C SER A 98 -5.25 -9.40 -0.95
N TYR A 99 -6.21 -10.32 -0.88
CA TYR A 99 -7.64 -10.03 -0.79
C TYR A 99 -8.20 -10.48 0.54
N ALA A 100 -9.12 -9.71 1.10
CA ALA A 100 -9.85 -10.10 2.29
C ALA A 100 -10.72 -11.34 2.03
N LEU A 101 -10.79 -12.24 2.99
CA LEU A 101 -11.61 -13.46 2.96
C LEU A 101 -12.85 -13.35 3.85
N ASP A 102 -12.90 -12.37 4.73
CA ASP A 102 -14.01 -12.09 5.62
C ASP A 102 -14.28 -10.60 5.78
N ASP A 103 -15.44 -10.27 6.32
CA ASP A 103 -15.91 -8.89 6.51
C ASP A 103 -15.20 -8.14 7.64
N ASN A 104 -14.55 -8.86 8.55
CA ASN A 104 -13.78 -8.24 9.63
C ASN A 104 -12.36 -7.87 9.20
N LEU A 105 -11.94 -8.23 7.98
CA LEU A 105 -10.59 -8.06 7.46
C LEU A 105 -9.51 -8.76 8.33
N ASP A 106 -9.89 -9.90 8.90
CA ASP A 106 -9.02 -10.73 9.74
C ASP A 106 -8.33 -11.83 8.96
N GLN A 107 -8.94 -12.30 7.86
CA GLN A 107 -8.42 -13.37 7.03
C GLN A 107 -8.12 -12.86 5.62
N TRP A 108 -6.97 -13.26 5.09
CA TRP A 108 -6.46 -12.79 3.81
C TRP A 108 -5.97 -13.95 2.94
N THR A 109 -6.10 -13.80 1.64
CA THR A 109 -5.54 -14.77 0.69
C THR A 109 -4.02 -14.82 0.79
N LYS A 110 -3.41 -15.90 0.31
CA LYS A 110 -1.99 -15.86 -0.04
C LYS A 110 -1.76 -14.74 -1.07
N PRO A 111 -0.70 -13.96 -0.90
CA PRO A 111 -0.42 -12.85 -1.82
C PRO A 111 0.08 -13.35 -3.18
N HIS A 112 -0.09 -12.52 -4.20
CA HIS A 112 0.54 -12.68 -5.51
C HIS A 112 1.27 -11.38 -5.89
N GLU A 113 2.26 -11.51 -6.78
CA GLU A 113 3.12 -10.40 -7.16
C GLU A 113 2.38 -9.38 -8.03
N MET A 114 2.75 -8.10 -7.85
CA MET A 114 2.41 -6.99 -8.72
C MET A 114 3.65 -6.61 -9.52
N THR A 115 3.90 -7.32 -10.62
CA THR A 115 5.07 -7.11 -11.46
C THR A 115 4.63 -6.74 -12.88
N PRO A 116 4.95 -5.52 -13.38
CA PRO A 116 4.54 -5.11 -14.71
C PRO A 116 5.40 -5.75 -15.81
N ARG A 117 4.84 -5.75 -17.02
CA ARG A 117 5.56 -6.04 -18.26
C ARG A 117 5.91 -4.73 -18.96
N ASP A 118 7.07 -4.70 -19.57
CA ASP A 118 7.46 -3.61 -20.46
C ASP A 118 6.69 -3.70 -21.81
N LYS A 119 6.96 -2.74 -22.70
CA LYS A 119 6.36 -2.66 -24.04
C LYS A 119 6.63 -3.88 -24.92
N ASP A 120 7.67 -4.65 -24.62
CA ASP A 120 8.05 -5.87 -25.35
C ASP A 120 7.47 -7.14 -24.68
N GLY A 121 6.67 -6.98 -23.61
CA GLY A 121 6.02 -8.06 -22.86
C GLY A 121 6.92 -8.74 -21.84
N LYS A 122 8.14 -8.26 -21.61
CA LYS A 122 9.08 -8.81 -20.64
C LYS A 122 8.75 -8.33 -19.23
N LEU A 123 8.74 -9.23 -18.26
CA LEU A 123 8.56 -8.87 -16.83
C LEU A 123 9.70 -7.99 -16.32
N MET A 124 9.36 -6.89 -15.69
CA MET A 124 10.31 -5.92 -15.12
C MET A 124 10.73 -6.33 -13.71
N THR A 125 11.45 -7.42 -13.59
CA THR A 125 11.86 -8.00 -12.30
C THR A 125 13.02 -7.28 -11.63
N ASP A 126 13.80 -6.53 -12.41
CA ASP A 126 15.02 -5.86 -11.92
C ASP A 126 14.78 -4.41 -11.48
N MET A 127 13.53 -3.94 -11.64
CA MET A 127 13.10 -2.63 -11.15
C MET A 127 13.06 -2.65 -9.61
N PRO A 128 13.52 -1.60 -8.93
CA PRO A 128 13.34 -1.48 -7.51
C PRO A 128 11.85 -1.30 -7.20
N TYR A 129 11.35 -2.09 -6.28
CA TYR A 129 9.96 -2.02 -5.81
C TYR A 129 9.90 -1.36 -4.44
N PHE A 130 8.95 -0.44 -4.27
CA PHE A 130 8.79 0.33 -3.05
C PHE A 130 7.35 0.81 -2.89
N ASP A 131 6.86 0.99 -1.71
CA ASP A 131 5.59 1.55 -1.25
C ASP A 131 4.51 1.76 -2.34
N PRO A 132 3.76 0.71 -2.68
CA PRO A 132 2.79 0.77 -3.77
C PRO A 132 1.45 1.36 -3.34
N ASP A 133 0.74 1.94 -4.31
CA ASP A 133 -0.68 2.25 -4.22
C ASP A 133 -1.43 1.70 -5.44
N ILE A 134 -2.74 1.43 -5.28
CA ILE A 134 -3.64 1.04 -6.36
C ILE A 134 -4.93 1.85 -6.28
N TRP A 135 -5.34 2.41 -7.42
CA TRP A 135 -6.64 3.07 -7.58
C TRP A 135 -7.35 2.59 -8.84
N ILE A 136 -8.63 2.94 -8.97
CA ILE A 136 -9.44 2.63 -10.14
C ILE A 136 -9.82 3.92 -10.85
N ASN A 137 -9.63 3.97 -12.17
CA ASN A 137 -10.16 5.00 -13.03
C ASN A 137 -10.76 4.37 -14.29
N ASP A 138 -12.01 4.73 -14.61
CA ASP A 138 -12.75 4.23 -15.77
C ASP A 138 -12.74 2.70 -15.91
N GLY A 139 -12.84 1.99 -14.77
CA GLY A 139 -12.88 0.53 -14.72
C GLY A 139 -11.52 -0.17 -14.92
N ILE A 140 -10.44 0.58 -15.02
CA ILE A 140 -9.06 0.07 -15.09
C ILE A 140 -8.38 0.30 -13.74
N TYR A 141 -7.63 -0.69 -13.27
CA TYR A 141 -6.73 -0.51 -12.15
C TYR A 141 -5.46 0.19 -12.60
N TYR A 142 -5.08 1.19 -11.87
CA TYR A 142 -3.78 1.84 -11.99
C TYR A 142 -3.00 1.57 -10.71
N GLY A 143 -1.70 1.42 -10.84
CA GLY A 143 -0.81 1.26 -9.71
C GLY A 143 0.38 2.18 -9.83
N VAL A 144 0.85 2.68 -8.69
CA VAL A 144 2.14 3.33 -8.56
C VAL A 144 3.08 2.43 -7.77
N ASN A 145 4.31 2.37 -8.20
CA ASN A 145 5.44 1.90 -7.42
C ASN A 145 6.19 3.14 -6.97
N GLY A 146 6.23 3.37 -5.67
CA GLY A 146 6.89 4.52 -5.08
C GLY A 146 8.37 4.57 -5.42
N ARG A 147 9.00 5.68 -5.07
CA ARG A 147 10.42 5.90 -5.28
C ARG A 147 11.17 5.76 -3.96
N SER A 148 12.26 5.05 -4.03
CA SER A 148 13.30 5.08 -2.98
C SER A 148 14.63 5.41 -3.64
N ASN A 149 15.35 6.35 -3.10
CA ASN A 149 16.64 6.82 -3.61
C ASN A 149 16.56 7.53 -4.97
N LYS A 150 17.23 7.02 -6.01
CA LYS A 150 17.43 7.70 -7.29
C LYS A 150 16.55 7.17 -8.43
N GLU A 151 15.84 6.09 -8.20
CA GLU A 151 15.01 5.49 -9.24
C GLU A 151 13.65 6.20 -9.30
N PRO A 152 13.11 6.48 -10.49
CA PRO A 152 11.84 7.19 -10.61
C PRO A 152 10.68 6.33 -10.08
N ALA A 153 9.68 6.98 -9.49
CA ALA A 153 8.39 6.35 -9.27
C ALA A 153 7.73 6.06 -10.63
N VAL A 154 7.08 4.90 -10.74
CA VAL A 154 6.50 4.43 -12.00
C VAL A 154 5.02 4.14 -11.89
N ILE A 155 4.31 4.29 -13.01
CA ILE A 155 2.89 3.95 -13.13
C ILE A 155 2.71 2.73 -14.01
N MET A 156 1.77 1.89 -13.61
CA MET A 156 1.36 0.71 -14.32
C MET A 156 -0.16 0.58 -14.33
N LYS A 157 -0.72 -0.24 -15.20
CA LYS A 157 -2.16 -0.50 -15.29
C LYS A 157 -2.47 -1.99 -15.39
N SER A 158 -3.68 -2.37 -14.99
CA SER A 158 -4.17 -3.74 -15.07
C SER A 158 -5.70 -3.76 -15.22
N GLU A 159 -6.23 -4.73 -15.92
CA GLU A 159 -7.67 -5.02 -15.97
C GLU A 159 -8.12 -6.01 -14.88
N ASN A 160 -7.20 -6.78 -14.33
CA ASN A 160 -7.52 -7.97 -13.52
C ASN A 160 -6.69 -8.14 -12.25
N LEU A 161 -5.79 -7.18 -11.93
CA LEU A 161 -4.85 -7.19 -10.81
C LEU A 161 -3.76 -8.28 -10.87
N LYS A 162 -3.71 -9.06 -11.96
CA LYS A 162 -2.72 -10.13 -12.16
C LYS A 162 -1.70 -9.77 -13.23
N ASP A 163 -2.19 -9.27 -14.34
CA ASP A 163 -1.38 -8.87 -15.48
C ASP A 163 -1.25 -7.36 -15.48
N TRP A 164 -0.04 -6.87 -15.33
CA TRP A 164 0.28 -5.46 -15.24
C TRP A 164 1.12 -5.01 -16.41
N ASP A 165 0.75 -3.87 -17.00
CA ASP A 165 1.51 -3.20 -18.06
C ASP A 165 2.16 -1.93 -17.51
N TYR A 166 3.46 -1.79 -17.73
CA TYR A 166 4.16 -0.54 -17.45
C TYR A 166 3.67 0.57 -18.38
N ILE A 167 3.37 1.74 -17.83
CA ILE A 167 2.92 2.91 -18.61
C ILE A 167 4.07 3.91 -18.76
N GLY A 168 4.79 4.19 -17.69
CA GLY A 168 5.85 5.19 -17.66
C GLY A 168 6.22 5.63 -16.25
N GLU A 169 7.01 6.68 -16.18
CA GLU A 169 7.32 7.36 -14.94
C GLU A 169 6.12 8.18 -14.45
N LEU A 170 6.00 8.32 -13.13
CA LEU A 170 4.93 9.09 -12.50
C LEU A 170 5.02 10.58 -12.86
N LEU A 171 6.23 11.15 -12.83
CA LEU A 171 6.44 12.55 -13.14
C LEU A 171 6.65 12.72 -14.64
N HIS A 172 5.77 13.52 -15.28
CA HIS A 172 5.87 13.83 -16.70
C HIS A 172 7.26 14.46 -17.03
N PRO A 173 7.83 14.23 -18.23
CA PRO A 173 9.09 14.85 -18.63
C PRO A 173 9.11 16.38 -18.50
N ASP A 174 7.98 17.02 -18.74
CA ASP A 174 7.81 18.49 -18.62
C ASP A 174 7.43 18.96 -17.20
N PHE A 175 7.59 18.12 -16.19
CA PHE A 175 7.36 18.48 -14.79
C PHE A 175 8.27 19.67 -14.41
N ASP A 176 7.67 20.79 -14.05
CA ASP A 176 8.35 22.05 -13.76
C ASP A 176 8.69 22.17 -12.28
N GLU A 177 9.89 21.75 -11.93
CA GLU A 177 10.39 21.72 -10.55
C GLU A 177 10.45 23.12 -9.91
N GLU A 178 10.87 24.12 -10.70
CA GLU A 178 11.00 25.50 -10.20
C GLU A 178 9.63 26.12 -9.88
N LYS A 179 8.67 25.96 -10.78
CA LYS A 179 7.31 26.47 -10.62
C LYS A 179 6.56 25.80 -9.49
N LEU A 180 6.77 24.50 -9.31
CA LEU A 180 6.05 23.70 -8.31
C LEU A 180 6.76 23.67 -6.96
N GLY A 181 8.04 24.03 -6.90
CA GLY A 181 8.83 24.01 -5.67
C GLY A 181 9.09 22.60 -5.15
N VAL A 182 9.05 21.61 -6.03
CA VAL A 182 9.25 20.17 -5.72
C VAL A 182 10.27 19.62 -6.70
N GLY A 183 11.34 19.02 -6.19
CA GLY A 183 12.37 18.40 -7.02
C GLY A 183 11.94 17.05 -7.58
N ARG A 184 12.47 16.68 -8.74
CA ARG A 184 12.26 15.33 -9.30
C ARG A 184 12.90 14.23 -8.47
N ASP A 185 13.81 14.59 -7.59
CA ASP A 185 14.54 13.70 -6.70
C ASP A 185 13.91 13.58 -5.30
N GLU A 186 12.79 14.26 -5.06
CA GLU A 186 12.02 14.08 -3.82
C GLU A 186 11.58 12.63 -3.62
N ASP A 187 11.53 12.21 -2.38
CA ASP A 187 11.06 10.87 -2.02
C ASP A 187 9.55 10.74 -2.29
N ILE A 188 9.16 9.66 -2.94
CA ILE A 188 7.75 9.31 -3.20
C ILE A 188 7.46 8.00 -2.46
N SER A 189 7.54 8.08 -1.13
CA SER A 189 7.19 6.99 -0.24
C SER A 189 5.74 7.09 0.22
N CYS A 190 5.16 5.96 0.60
CA CYS A 190 3.79 5.86 1.09
C CYS A 190 2.77 6.58 0.19
N ALA A 191 2.98 6.47 -1.13
CA ALA A 191 2.17 7.16 -2.13
C ALA A 191 0.69 6.77 -2.03
N ASN A 192 -0.19 7.77 -2.10
CA ASN A 192 -1.64 7.60 -2.18
C ASN A 192 -2.22 8.48 -3.27
N MET A 193 -2.85 7.86 -4.26
CA MET A 193 -3.56 8.55 -5.34
C MET A 193 -5.04 8.61 -5.03
N PHE A 194 -5.64 9.79 -5.10
CA PHE A 194 -7.06 9.98 -4.84
C PHE A 194 -7.70 11.04 -5.72
N ARG A 195 -9.01 10.92 -5.91
CA ARG A 195 -9.78 11.89 -6.68
C ARG A 195 -10.04 13.16 -5.88
N LEU A 196 -9.74 14.32 -6.48
CA LEU A 196 -10.00 15.63 -5.91
C LEU A 196 -10.77 16.48 -6.93
N GLY A 197 -12.10 16.38 -6.97
CA GLY A 197 -12.93 16.99 -8.01
C GLY A 197 -12.58 16.44 -9.39
N GLU A 198 -12.20 17.31 -10.31
CA GLU A 198 -11.77 16.96 -11.68
C GLU A 198 -10.31 16.48 -11.76
N MET A 199 -9.55 16.68 -10.70
CA MET A 199 -8.12 16.37 -10.64
C MET A 199 -7.85 15.06 -9.88
N TRP A 200 -6.64 14.55 -10.04
CA TRP A 200 -6.03 13.56 -9.19
C TRP A 200 -5.02 14.22 -8.25
N GLY A 201 -5.10 13.88 -6.97
CA GLY A 201 -4.12 14.27 -5.97
C GLY A 201 -3.17 13.11 -5.67
N LEU A 202 -1.90 13.40 -5.48
CA LEU A 202 -0.91 12.49 -4.93
C LEU A 202 -0.50 13.00 -3.56
N LEU A 203 -0.68 12.18 -2.53
CA LEU A 203 -0.11 12.39 -1.20
C LEU A 203 1.05 11.41 -1.04
N CYS A 204 2.21 11.92 -0.65
CA CYS A 204 3.42 11.12 -0.35
C CYS A 204 4.29 11.84 0.68
N ILE A 205 5.32 11.20 1.15
CA ILE A 205 6.34 11.74 2.07
C ILE A 205 7.71 11.65 1.45
#